data_abb035c20c2287e021d01e79c2110922
#
_entry.id   abb035c20c2287e021d01e79c2110922
#
_cell.length_a   1.000
_cell.length_b   1.000
_cell.length_c   1.000
_cell.angle_alpha   90.00
_cell.angle_beta   90.00
_cell.angle_gamma   90.00
#
_symmetry.space_group_name_H-M   'P 1'
#
loop_
_entity.id
_entity.type
_entity.pdbx_description
1 polymer ?
#
loop_
_entity_poly.entity_id
_entity_poly.type
_entity_poly.pdbx_seq_one_letter_code
_entity_poly.pdbx_strand_id
1 'polypeptide(L)'
;MYEDETVVVTPPERGVNPPVERRSRASAYPFDKMNVGDSFAVQVKPALIENEYGDEEIDHLETRNRVRRVRQSLSSAMLTYSKSHPGVKFSLRTVDETTLRCWRIA
;
A
#
# COMPACT_ATOMS: atom_id res chain seq x y z
N MET A 1 -9.92 3.61 7.85
CA MET A 1 -9.90 3.48 7.35
C MET A 1 -10.40 3.00 6.55
N TYR A 2 -10.46 2.74 5.93
CA TYR A 2 -11.14 2.33 5.22
C TYR A 2 -10.65 1.33 4.54
N GLU A 3 -11.24 0.55 4.17
CA GLU A 3 -10.86 -0.31 3.49
C GLU A 3 -11.23 -0.11 2.28
N ASP A 4 -10.73 0.09 1.40
CA ASP A 4 -11.04 0.43 0.21
C ASP A 4 -10.91 -0.72 -0.63
N GLU A 5 -11.85 -1.07 -1.33
CA GLU A 5 -11.78 -2.14 -2.22
C GLU A 5 -10.90 -1.88 -3.38
N THR A 6 -10.34 -0.70 -3.57
CA THR A 6 -9.47 -0.43 -4.68
C THR A 6 -8.03 -0.77 -4.36
N VAL A 7 -7.74 -1.25 -3.18
CA VAL A 7 -6.39 -1.49 -2.78
C VAL A 7 -6.22 -2.88 -2.21
N VAL A 8 -5.15 -3.55 -2.55
CA VAL A 8 -4.81 -4.83 -1.98
C VAL A 8 -3.42 -4.69 -1.38
N VAL A 9 -3.28 -5.01 -0.11
CA VAL A 9 -2.03 -4.88 0.60
C VAL A 9 -1.51 -6.27 0.88
N THR A 10 -0.27 -6.55 0.48
CA THR A 10 0.28 -7.88 0.72
C THR A 10 0.87 -7.94 2.13
N PRO A 11 1.00 -9.10 2.69
CA PRO A 11 1.68 -9.22 3.97
C PRO A 11 3.18 -9.02 3.80
N PRO A 12 3.89 -8.77 4.86
CA PRO A 12 5.32 -8.63 4.77
C PRO A 12 5.96 -9.90 4.23
N GLU A 13 6.90 -9.72 3.31
CA GLU A 13 7.42 -10.83 2.66
C GLU A 13 8.78 -11.18 3.10
N ARG A 14 9.00 -11.69 4.22
CA ARG A 14 10.22 -12.01 4.55
C ARG A 14 10.16 -13.09 5.46
N GLY A 15 10.39 -14.08 5.35
CA GLY A 15 10.33 -15.14 6.23
C GLY A 15 8.99 -15.47 6.65
N VAL A 16 8.85 -16.27 7.59
CA VAL A 16 7.66 -16.70 7.95
C VAL A 16 7.00 -15.87 8.84
N ASN A 17 5.77 -15.68 8.77
CA ASN A 17 5.09 -14.92 9.59
C ASN A 17 4.11 -15.62 10.29
N PRO A 18 4.06 -15.75 11.55
CA PRO A 18 2.99 -16.40 12.26
C PRO A 18 1.77 -15.59 12.13
N PRO A 19 0.69 -16.18 12.12
CA PRO A 19 -0.54 -15.49 12.00
C PRO A 19 -0.76 -14.72 13.23
N VAL A 20 -1.20 -13.57 13.12
CA VAL A 20 -1.42 -12.79 14.18
C VAL A 20 -2.69 -12.37 14.20
N GLU A 21 -3.39 -12.53 15.17
CA GLU A 21 -4.62 -12.17 15.03
C GLU A 21 -4.91 -11.05 15.64
N ARG A 22 -4.60 -10.27 16.04
CA ARG A 22 -4.97 -9.24 16.59
C ARG A 22 -5.31 -8.26 15.89
N ARG A 23 -5.94 -7.58 15.92
CA ARG A 23 -6.33 -6.63 15.19
C ARG A 23 -6.20 -5.41 15.70
N SER A 24 -5.62 -4.64 15.39
CA SER A 24 -5.57 -3.46 15.87
C SER A 24 -6.17 -2.61 15.05
N ARG A 25 -6.75 -1.73 15.34
CA ARG A 25 -7.35 -0.93 14.49
C ARG A 25 -6.48 -0.02 14.03
N ALA A 26 -5.41 -0.07 14.13
CA ALA A 26 -4.64 0.92 13.75
C ALA A 26 -4.48 1.09 12.36
N SER A 27 -3.67 0.57 11.70
CA SER A 27 -3.40 0.86 10.33
C SER A 27 -3.78 -0.26 9.46
N ALA A 28 -4.16 0.01 8.24
CA ALA A 28 -4.41 -1.02 7.29
C ALA A 28 -3.14 -1.63 6.77
N TYR A 29 -1.99 -1.04 7.07
CA TYR A 29 -0.73 -1.53 6.56
C TYR A 29 0.04 -2.25 7.66
N PRO A 30 0.83 -3.24 7.31
CA PRO A 30 1.46 -4.11 8.31
C PRO A 30 2.77 -3.56 8.88
N PHE A 31 2.80 -2.30 9.25
CA PHE A 31 4.03 -1.69 9.73
C PHE A 31 4.59 -2.37 10.97
N ASP A 32 3.72 -2.77 11.88
CA ASP A 32 4.17 -3.32 13.13
C ASP A 32 4.58 -4.76 13.00
N LYS A 33 4.42 -5.36 11.83
CA LYS A 33 4.83 -6.73 11.63
C LYS A 33 6.08 -6.83 10.79
N MET A 34 6.67 -5.70 10.45
CA MET A 34 7.81 -5.69 9.56
C MET A 34 9.11 -5.61 10.33
N ASN A 35 10.07 -6.38 9.90
CA ASN A 35 11.43 -6.26 10.39
C ASN A 35 12.23 -5.45 9.38
N VAL A 36 13.39 -4.99 9.77
CA VAL A 36 14.24 -4.25 8.87
C VAL A 36 14.54 -5.13 7.66
N GLY A 37 14.36 -4.61 6.50
CA GLY A 37 14.56 -5.36 5.26
C GLY A 37 13.29 -5.95 4.69
N ASP A 38 12.21 -5.96 5.44
CA ASP A 38 10.95 -6.48 4.92
C ASP A 38 10.29 -5.44 4.04
N SER A 39 9.42 -5.88 3.18
CA SER A 39 8.64 -4.97 2.34
C SER A 39 7.24 -5.52 2.13
N PHE A 40 6.34 -4.65 1.75
CA PHE A 40 5.03 -5.10 1.33
C PHE A 40 4.62 -4.29 0.10
N ALA A 41 3.74 -4.83 -0.68
CA ALA A 41 3.26 -4.16 -1.88
C ALA A 41 1.83 -3.71 -1.70
N VAL A 42 1.51 -2.58 -2.31
CA VAL A 42 0.16 -2.09 -2.33
C VAL A 42 -0.24 -2.01 -3.79
N GLN A 43 -1.22 -2.79 -4.17
CA GLN A 43 -1.67 -2.78 -5.55
C GLN A 43 -2.97 -2.03 -5.63
N VAL A 44 -3.03 -1.08 -6.54
CA VAL A 44 -4.20 -0.23 -6.71
C VAL A 44 -4.97 -0.76 -7.91
N LYS A 45 -6.24 -1.02 -7.75
CA LYS A 45 -7.03 -1.50 -8.86
C LYS A 45 -7.17 -0.40 -9.88
N PRO A 46 -6.95 -0.68 -11.15
CA PRO A 46 -7.05 0.34 -12.16
C PRO A 46 -8.50 0.78 -12.35
N ALA A 47 -8.68 2.01 -12.73
CA ALA A 47 -10.00 2.52 -13.06
C ALA A 47 -10.35 2.06 -14.47
N LEU A 48 -11.57 1.67 -14.66
CA LEU A 48 -12.00 1.19 -15.95
C LEU A 48 -13.04 2.13 -16.55
N ILE A 49 -13.04 2.23 -17.86
CA ILE A 49 -13.97 3.06 -18.55
C ILE A 49 -14.46 2.29 -19.76
N GLU A 50 -15.70 2.45 -20.13
CA GLU A 50 -16.24 1.74 -21.25
C GLU A 50 -15.99 2.55 -22.51
N ASN A 51 -15.44 1.92 -23.53
CA ASN A 51 -15.13 2.65 -24.76
C ASN A 51 -16.36 2.64 -25.67
N GLU A 52 -16.20 3.21 -26.86
CA GLU A 52 -17.31 3.39 -27.74
C GLU A 52 -17.86 2.07 -28.28
N TYR A 53 -17.15 0.98 -28.13
CA TYR A 53 -17.62 -0.30 -28.58
C TYR A 53 -18.19 -1.12 -27.44
N GLY A 54 -18.30 -0.55 -26.26
CA GLY A 54 -18.85 -1.27 -25.12
C GLY A 54 -17.86 -2.12 -24.38
N ASP A 55 -16.58 -2.06 -24.74
CA ASP A 55 -15.55 -2.84 -24.06
C ASP A 55 -14.94 -2.01 -22.97
N GLU A 56 -14.45 -2.67 -21.94
CA GLU A 56 -13.81 -1.96 -20.86
C GLU A 56 -12.35 -1.77 -21.15
N GLU A 57 -11.82 -0.62 -20.83
CA GLU A 57 -10.41 -0.39 -20.94
C GLU A 57 -9.95 0.40 -19.75
N ILE A 58 -8.66 0.46 -19.52
CA ILE A 58 -8.12 1.14 -18.37
C ILE A 58 -8.14 2.64 -18.62
N ASP A 59 -8.68 3.37 -17.66
CA ASP A 59 -8.62 4.82 -17.69
C ASP A 59 -7.31 5.17 -17.00
N HIS A 60 -6.28 5.46 -17.77
CA HIS A 60 -4.95 5.67 -17.23
C HIS A 60 -4.86 6.94 -16.39
N LEU A 61 -5.61 7.97 -16.74
CA LEU A 61 -5.56 9.19 -15.96
C LEU A 61 -6.17 8.99 -14.58
N GLU A 62 -7.33 8.37 -14.54
CA GLU A 62 -7.97 8.13 -13.25
C GLU A 62 -7.18 7.10 -12.43
N THR A 63 -6.59 6.12 -13.09
CA THR A 63 -5.77 5.14 -12.41
C THR A 63 -4.58 5.84 -11.75
N ARG A 64 -3.97 6.77 -12.47
CA ARG A 64 -2.85 7.51 -11.92
C ARG A 64 -3.28 8.35 -10.74
N ASN A 65 -4.47 8.91 -10.80
CA ASN A 65 -5.00 9.69 -9.69
C ASN A 65 -5.26 8.80 -8.47
N ARG A 66 -5.73 7.58 -8.68
CA ARG A 66 -5.92 6.64 -7.58
C ARG A 66 -4.60 6.29 -6.93
N VAL A 67 -3.58 6.05 -7.74
CA VAL A 67 -2.26 5.71 -7.22
C VAL A 67 -1.70 6.87 -6.40
N ARG A 68 -1.92 8.09 -6.90
CA ARG A 68 -1.44 9.26 -6.18
C ARG A 68 -2.09 9.40 -4.82
N ARG A 69 -3.39 9.17 -4.75
CA ARG A 69 -4.11 9.27 -3.49
C ARG A 69 -3.65 8.20 -2.50
N VAL A 70 -3.45 6.98 -3.01
CA VAL A 70 -2.99 5.89 -2.17
C VAL A 70 -1.57 6.17 -1.68
N ARG A 71 -0.72 6.73 -2.56
CA ARG A 71 0.63 7.04 -2.18
C ARG A 71 0.65 8.09 -1.08
N GLN A 72 -0.20 9.09 -1.17
CA GLN A 72 -0.26 10.11 -0.13
C GLN A 72 -0.75 9.55 1.18
N SER A 73 -1.74 8.67 1.12
CA SER A 73 -2.27 8.03 2.31
C SER A 73 -1.21 7.16 2.97
N LEU A 74 -0.47 6.41 2.17
CA LEU A 74 0.56 5.53 2.69
C LEU A 74 1.70 6.36 3.28
N SER A 75 2.09 7.44 2.63
CA SER A 75 3.13 8.32 3.16
C SER A 75 2.74 8.90 4.51
N SER A 76 1.48 9.30 4.64
CA SER A 76 1.00 9.83 5.89
C SER A 76 1.02 8.78 6.99
N ALA A 77 0.63 7.55 6.63
CA ALA A 77 0.63 6.46 7.59
C ALA A 77 2.06 6.12 8.04
N MET A 78 3.00 6.18 7.10
CA MET A 78 4.40 5.92 7.43
C MET A 78 4.92 6.98 8.39
N LEU A 79 4.58 8.22 8.14
CA LEU A 79 5.04 9.29 8.99
C LEU A 79 4.45 9.18 10.38
N THR A 80 3.18 8.87 10.46
CA THR A 80 2.52 8.70 11.75
C THR A 80 3.14 7.56 12.54
N TYR A 81 3.41 6.45 11.86
CA TYR A 81 4.00 5.30 12.54
C TYR A 81 5.41 5.66 13.03
N SER A 82 6.17 6.37 12.22
CA SER A 82 7.53 6.74 12.60
C SER A 82 7.55 7.69 13.79
N LYS A 83 6.54 8.53 13.92
CA LYS A 83 6.48 9.42 15.07
C LYS A 83 6.26 8.64 16.35
N SER A 84 5.49 7.58 16.29
CA SER A 84 5.23 6.75 17.47
C SER A 84 6.35 5.77 17.74
N HIS A 85 7.21 5.52 16.75
CA HIS A 85 8.26 4.53 16.88
C HIS A 85 9.58 5.15 16.40
N PRO A 86 10.22 5.94 17.26
CA PRO A 86 11.42 6.64 16.84
C PRO A 86 12.49 5.66 16.37
N GLY A 87 13.16 6.01 15.32
CA GLY A 87 14.18 5.16 14.75
C GLY A 87 13.71 4.29 13.62
N VAL A 88 12.41 4.16 13.44
CA VAL A 88 11.90 3.34 12.36
C VAL A 88 11.80 4.20 11.12
N LYS A 89 12.30 3.71 10.00
CA LYS A 89 12.24 4.42 8.75
C LYS A 89 11.80 3.53 7.63
N PHE A 90 11.08 4.10 6.70
CA PHE A 90 10.55 3.37 5.56
C PHE A 90 10.96 4.05 4.26
N SER A 91 10.96 3.30 3.19
CA SER A 91 11.20 3.81 1.85
C SER A 91 10.06 3.38 0.97
N LEU A 92 9.51 4.28 0.19
CA LEU A 92 8.37 4.00 -0.65
C LEU A 92 8.73 4.23 -2.10
N ARG A 93 8.43 3.28 -2.95
CA ARG A 93 8.68 3.43 -4.36
C ARG A 93 7.53 2.95 -5.19
N THR A 94 7.36 3.57 -6.34
CA THR A 94 6.37 3.12 -7.32
C THR A 94 7.07 2.08 -8.17
N VAL A 95 6.57 0.88 -8.18
CA VAL A 95 7.18 -0.21 -8.91
C VAL A 95 6.66 -0.28 -10.33
N ASP A 96 5.38 -0.07 -10.50
CA ASP A 96 4.80 0.01 -11.85
C ASP A 96 3.59 0.92 -11.76
N GLU A 97 2.80 0.95 -12.83
CA GLU A 97 1.72 1.92 -12.94
C GLU A 97 0.72 1.83 -11.80
N THR A 98 0.52 0.67 -11.23
CA THR A 98 -0.49 0.46 -10.21
C THR A 98 0.05 -0.12 -8.92
N THR A 99 1.35 -0.27 -8.78
CA THR A 99 1.92 -0.94 -7.62
C THR A 99 2.93 -0.07 -6.90
N LEU A 100 2.74 0.06 -5.60
CA LEU A 100 3.69 0.74 -4.75
C LEU A 100 4.30 -0.30 -3.83
N ARG A 101 5.53 -0.12 -3.44
CA ARG A 101 6.15 -1.03 -2.48
C ARG A 101 6.83 -0.22 -1.38
N CYS A 102 6.63 -0.66 -0.16
CA CYS A 102 7.16 0.01 0.99
C CYS A 102 8.13 -0.93 1.69
N TRP A 103 9.34 -0.44 1.94
CA TRP A 103 10.35 -1.21 2.66
C TRP A 103 10.61 -0.58 4.00
N ARG A 104 10.93 -1.41 4.98
CA ARG A 104 11.40 -0.89 6.24
C ARG A 104 12.91 -0.90 6.18
N ILE A 105 13.53 0.27 6.27
CA ILE A 105 14.97 0.39 6.11
C ILE A 105 15.69 0.65 7.42
N ALA A 106 14.97 0.91 8.48
CA ALA A 106 15.61 1.07 9.77
C ALA A 106 14.64 0.75 10.90
#